data_d731dafd446713797708f8dfe8344830
#
_entry.id   d731dafd446713797708f8dfe8344830
#
_cell.length_a   1.000
_cell.length_b   1.000
_cell.length_c   1.000
_cell.angle_alpha   90.00
_cell.angle_beta   90.00
_cell.angle_gamma   90.00
#
_symmetry.space_group_name_H-M   'P 1'
#
loop_
_entity.id
_entity.type
_entity.pdbx_description
1 polymer ?
#
loop_
_entity_poly.entity_id
_entity_poly.type
_entity_poly.pdbx_seq_one_letter_code
_entity_poly.pdbx_strand_id
1 'polypeptide(L)'
;MKTWQDCFKGNWDSHKQVHRVVKNAKAAASAMYNPWPSFSFTGKLRPFPLSQKREVPEHIMRPDYADHPDGIPLSEQAAKHSSAIKVLDEEEIEGVRLASKLAREVLDVALGAAEVGVTTDELDRLVHEASIERDCYPSPLNYYKFPKSCCTSVNEVICHGIPDMRPLQDGDLLNVDITVYHRGFHGDLNETVFIGNVDESGRKLVQVTYECLSKAIEAVQPGMRYREIGNIIQKHAQSHGFSVVRSYCGHGIHRLFHTAPSVPHYAKNKAIGVMKAGHCFTIEPMISEGTWHDEVWPDNWTAVTADGKRSAQFEQTLLVTDTGCEILTRRRTHDGQPWFMNK
;
A
#
# COMPACT_ATOMS: atom_id res chain seq x y z
N MET A 1 -43.71 17.36 -12.16
CA MET A 1 -42.29 17.04 -12.43
C MET A 1 -41.88 15.92 -11.47
N LYS A 2 -41.49 14.75 -11.99
CA LYS A 2 -40.94 13.67 -11.16
C LYS A 2 -39.56 14.10 -10.72
N THR A 3 -39.28 13.98 -9.44
CA THR A 3 -37.98 14.32 -8.87
C THR A 3 -36.92 13.29 -9.33
N TRP A 4 -35.66 13.65 -9.30
CA TRP A 4 -34.54 12.75 -9.62
C TRP A 4 -34.60 11.47 -8.77
N GLN A 5 -35.05 11.59 -7.52
CA GLN A 5 -35.27 10.47 -6.60
C GLN A 5 -36.39 9.51 -7.02
N ASP A 6 -37.45 10.00 -7.67
CA ASP A 6 -38.56 9.15 -8.16
C ASP A 6 -38.14 8.36 -9.40
N CYS A 7 -37.31 8.95 -10.29
CA CYS A 7 -36.73 8.25 -11.43
C CYS A 7 -35.73 7.16 -11.00
N PHE A 8 -34.94 7.42 -9.97
CA PHE A 8 -33.98 6.47 -9.41
C PHE A 8 -34.68 5.27 -8.75
N LYS A 9 -35.72 5.52 -7.95
CA LYS A 9 -36.52 4.45 -7.31
C LYS A 9 -37.27 3.58 -8.33
N GLY A 10 -37.78 4.16 -9.42
CA GLY A 10 -38.52 3.42 -10.44
C GLY A 10 -37.69 2.45 -11.28
N ASN A 11 -36.37 2.71 -11.40
CA ASN A 11 -35.45 1.87 -12.17
C ASN A 11 -34.51 1.00 -11.31
N TRP A 12 -34.65 1.07 -9.99
CA TRP A 12 -33.73 0.41 -9.05
C TRP A 12 -33.73 -1.12 -9.18
N ASP A 13 -34.88 -1.75 -9.38
CA ASP A 13 -34.98 -3.20 -9.50
C ASP A 13 -34.41 -3.71 -10.83
N SER A 14 -34.61 -2.97 -11.92
CA SER A 14 -33.98 -3.25 -13.22
C SER A 14 -32.45 -3.07 -13.12
N HIS A 15 -32.00 -2.04 -12.43
CA HIS A 15 -30.59 -1.77 -12.19
C HIS A 15 -29.93 -2.87 -11.34
N LYS A 16 -30.59 -3.32 -10.27
CA LYS A 16 -30.16 -4.48 -9.47
C LYS A 16 -30.06 -5.77 -10.30
N GLN A 17 -31.02 -6.01 -11.20
CA GLN A 17 -30.98 -7.19 -12.07
C GLN A 17 -29.77 -7.15 -13.01
N VAL A 18 -29.46 -5.99 -13.61
CA VAL A 18 -28.28 -5.81 -14.46
C VAL A 18 -27.00 -6.07 -13.64
N HIS A 19 -26.89 -5.52 -12.45
CA HIS A 19 -25.75 -5.79 -11.56
C HIS A 19 -25.64 -7.27 -11.19
N ARG A 20 -26.76 -7.94 -10.93
CA ARG A 20 -26.79 -9.38 -10.61
C ARG A 20 -26.36 -10.24 -11.81
N VAL A 21 -26.81 -9.91 -13.01
CA VAL A 21 -26.41 -10.60 -14.25
C VAL A 21 -24.91 -10.37 -14.53
N VAL A 22 -24.44 -9.13 -14.43
CA VAL A 22 -23.01 -8.79 -14.60
C VAL A 22 -22.16 -9.47 -13.53
N LYS A 23 -22.61 -9.50 -12.28
CA LYS A 23 -21.92 -10.18 -11.17
C LYS A 23 -21.83 -11.69 -11.41
N ASN A 24 -22.92 -12.33 -11.86
CA ASN A 24 -22.92 -13.77 -12.16
C ASN A 24 -22.07 -14.10 -13.40
N ALA A 25 -22.08 -13.26 -14.43
CA ALA A 25 -21.23 -13.43 -15.61
C ALA A 25 -19.73 -13.23 -15.27
N LYS A 26 -19.41 -12.23 -14.45
CA LYS A 26 -18.04 -12.01 -13.93
C LYS A 26 -17.58 -13.16 -13.04
N ALA A 27 -18.44 -13.67 -12.15
CA ALA A 27 -18.13 -14.81 -11.29
C ALA A 27 -17.90 -16.09 -12.11
N ALA A 28 -18.71 -16.34 -13.14
CA ALA A 28 -18.52 -17.47 -14.05
C ALA A 28 -17.25 -17.34 -14.90
N ALA A 29 -16.93 -16.13 -15.38
CA ALA A 29 -15.69 -15.86 -16.10
C ALA A 29 -14.46 -16.03 -15.19
N SER A 30 -14.55 -15.63 -13.91
CA SER A 30 -13.46 -15.76 -12.93
C SER A 30 -13.23 -17.22 -12.53
N ALA A 31 -14.28 -18.04 -12.44
CA ALA A 31 -14.14 -19.47 -12.14
C ALA A 31 -13.38 -20.23 -13.25
N MET A 32 -13.27 -19.67 -14.45
CA MET A 32 -12.51 -20.22 -15.56
C MET A 32 -11.15 -19.52 -15.76
N TYR A 33 -10.92 -18.37 -15.13
CA TYR A 33 -9.67 -17.63 -15.30
C TYR A 33 -8.57 -18.20 -14.38
N ASN A 34 -7.64 -18.90 -14.98
CA ASN A 34 -6.42 -19.37 -14.30
C ASN A 34 -5.24 -19.22 -15.27
N PRO A 35 -4.49 -18.10 -15.18
CA PRO A 35 -3.37 -17.85 -16.07
C PRO A 35 -2.17 -18.77 -15.77
N TRP A 36 -2.16 -19.45 -14.61
CA TRP A 36 -1.04 -20.29 -14.15
C TRP A 36 -1.52 -21.68 -13.67
N PRO A 37 -1.99 -22.55 -14.57
CA PRO A 37 -2.61 -23.83 -14.19
C PRO A 37 -1.70 -24.78 -13.39
N SER A 38 -0.39 -24.66 -13.54
CA SER A 38 0.62 -25.49 -12.84
C SER A 38 1.12 -24.85 -11.54
N PHE A 39 0.71 -23.64 -11.20
CA PHE A 39 1.15 -22.97 -9.98
C PHE A 39 0.31 -23.43 -8.78
N SER A 40 0.99 -23.75 -7.68
CA SER A 40 0.36 -24.16 -6.42
C SER A 40 0.20 -22.94 -5.51
N PHE A 41 -1.01 -22.40 -5.44
CA PHE A 41 -1.30 -21.27 -4.56
C PHE A 41 -1.28 -21.69 -3.09
N THR A 42 -0.66 -20.86 -2.24
CA THR A 42 -0.51 -21.13 -0.80
C THR A 42 -1.81 -20.94 -0.01
N GLY A 43 -2.69 -20.04 -0.47
CA GLY A 43 -3.94 -19.68 0.17
C GLY A 43 -5.17 -19.85 -0.72
N LYS A 44 -6.25 -19.14 -0.36
CA LYS A 44 -7.56 -19.22 -1.04
C LYS A 44 -7.69 -18.25 -2.21
N LEU A 45 -6.91 -17.19 -2.24
CA LEU A 45 -6.97 -16.20 -3.31
C LEU A 45 -6.52 -16.79 -4.66
N ARG A 46 -7.12 -16.28 -5.69
CA ARG A 46 -6.79 -16.59 -7.09
C ARG A 46 -6.77 -15.28 -7.87
N PRO A 47 -5.93 -15.18 -8.92
CA PRO A 47 -5.91 -14.01 -9.77
C PRO A 47 -7.23 -13.86 -10.53
N PHE A 48 -7.59 -12.61 -10.79
CA PHE A 48 -8.70 -12.23 -11.65
C PHE A 48 -8.16 -11.48 -12.87
N PRO A 49 -8.98 -11.34 -13.95
CA PRO A 49 -8.57 -10.55 -15.10
C PRO A 49 -8.19 -9.13 -14.73
N LEU A 50 -7.20 -8.58 -15.42
CA LEU A 50 -6.78 -7.18 -15.28
C LEU A 50 -7.50 -6.31 -16.32
N SER A 51 -7.85 -5.08 -15.96
CA SER A 51 -8.18 -4.04 -16.91
C SER A 51 -6.93 -3.54 -17.63
N GLN A 52 -7.13 -2.80 -18.73
CA GLN A 52 -6.02 -2.16 -19.44
C GLN A 52 -5.28 -1.16 -18.54
N LYS A 53 -3.98 -0.96 -18.83
CA LYS A 53 -3.16 0.06 -18.18
C LYS A 53 -3.80 1.44 -18.39
N ARG A 54 -3.91 2.22 -17.32
CA ARG A 54 -4.45 3.59 -17.36
C ARG A 54 -3.38 4.55 -17.82
N GLU A 55 -3.80 5.62 -18.50
CA GLU A 55 -2.89 6.62 -19.04
C GLU A 55 -2.85 7.85 -18.13
N VAL A 56 -1.66 8.41 -17.95
CA VAL A 56 -1.45 9.67 -17.24
C VAL A 56 -1.32 10.79 -18.26
N PRO A 57 -2.02 11.94 -18.12
CA PRO A 57 -1.90 13.09 -18.99
C PRO A 57 -0.46 13.59 -19.13
N GLU A 58 -0.07 14.05 -20.33
CA GLU A 58 1.31 14.47 -20.65
C GLU A 58 1.81 15.66 -19.82
N HIS A 59 0.90 16.53 -19.36
CA HIS A 59 1.27 17.70 -18.56
C HIS A 59 1.71 17.36 -17.14
N ILE A 60 1.39 16.16 -16.65
CA ILE A 60 1.81 15.70 -15.32
C ILE A 60 3.27 15.26 -15.37
N MET A 61 4.07 15.83 -14.48
CA MET A 61 5.48 15.46 -14.34
C MET A 61 5.62 14.00 -13.98
N ARG A 62 6.55 13.31 -14.64
CA ARG A 62 6.75 11.85 -14.54
C ARG A 62 8.10 11.50 -13.97
N PRO A 63 8.23 10.43 -13.18
CA PRO A 63 9.52 9.85 -12.83
C PRO A 63 10.18 9.22 -14.06
N ASP A 64 11.49 8.99 -13.98
CA ASP A 64 12.32 8.55 -15.10
C ASP A 64 11.96 7.18 -15.69
N TYR A 65 11.30 6.33 -14.90
CA TYR A 65 10.83 5.00 -15.33
C TYR A 65 9.46 5.01 -16.00
N ALA A 66 8.71 6.12 -15.91
CA ALA A 66 7.31 6.15 -16.38
C ALA A 66 7.17 5.82 -17.87
N ASP A 67 8.08 6.35 -18.69
CA ASP A 67 8.11 6.13 -20.13
C ASP A 67 9.22 5.14 -20.56
N HIS A 68 9.93 4.53 -19.59
CA HIS A 68 10.94 3.52 -19.89
C HIS A 68 10.27 2.22 -20.33
N PRO A 69 10.70 1.56 -21.43
CA PRO A 69 10.06 0.36 -21.97
C PRO A 69 9.94 -0.80 -20.97
N ASP A 70 10.94 -0.93 -20.09
CA ASP A 70 11.01 -1.93 -19.05
C ASP A 70 10.69 -1.37 -17.66
N GLY A 71 10.27 -0.11 -17.56
CA GLY A 71 9.93 0.54 -16.31
C GLY A 71 11.10 0.67 -15.33
N ILE A 72 12.34 0.73 -15.84
CA ILE A 72 13.55 0.73 -15.01
C ILE A 72 13.81 2.13 -14.44
N PRO A 73 13.87 2.30 -13.10
CA PRO A 73 14.21 3.56 -12.46
C PRO A 73 15.72 3.80 -12.52
N LEU A 74 16.19 4.45 -13.57
CA LEU A 74 17.62 4.65 -13.83
C LEU A 74 18.32 5.44 -12.74
N SER A 75 17.65 6.45 -12.16
CA SER A 75 18.18 7.24 -11.06
C SER A 75 18.39 6.43 -9.79
N GLU A 76 17.46 5.51 -9.48
CA GLU A 76 17.61 4.59 -8.34
C GLU A 76 18.71 3.57 -8.60
N GLN A 77 18.81 3.04 -9.82
CA GLN A 77 19.88 2.13 -10.18
C GLN A 77 21.26 2.78 -10.05
N ALA A 78 21.40 4.05 -10.43
CA ALA A 78 22.64 4.80 -10.24
C ALA A 78 23.00 4.95 -8.75
N ALA A 79 22.00 5.07 -7.89
CA ALA A 79 22.17 5.19 -6.43
C ALA A 79 22.29 3.84 -5.70
N LYS A 80 22.00 2.71 -6.34
CA LYS A 80 21.84 1.37 -5.73
C LYS A 80 23.01 0.92 -4.85
N HIS A 81 24.22 1.34 -5.19
CA HIS A 81 25.44 0.96 -4.43
C HIS A 81 25.84 2.00 -3.38
N SER A 82 25.09 3.08 -3.26
CA SER A 82 25.33 4.09 -2.22
C SER A 82 24.64 3.68 -0.93
N SER A 83 25.42 3.62 0.14
CA SER A 83 24.86 3.51 1.51
C SER A 83 24.68 4.87 2.17
N ALA A 84 24.93 5.96 1.46
CA ALA A 84 24.76 7.31 1.97
C ALA A 84 23.27 7.63 2.12
N ILE A 85 22.87 7.95 3.34
CA ILE A 85 21.51 8.40 3.63
C ILE A 85 21.49 9.91 3.42
N LYS A 86 20.63 10.37 2.55
CA LYS A 86 20.53 11.80 2.21
C LYS A 86 19.91 12.56 3.37
N VAL A 87 20.53 13.68 3.75
CA VAL A 87 19.92 14.72 4.56
C VAL A 87 19.27 15.71 3.61
N LEU A 88 17.97 15.87 3.71
CA LEU A 88 17.21 16.78 2.85
C LEU A 88 17.42 18.23 3.26
N ASP A 89 17.47 19.12 2.29
CA ASP A 89 17.41 20.55 2.51
C ASP A 89 15.95 21.05 2.67
N GLU A 90 15.76 22.34 2.93
CA GLU A 90 14.43 22.92 3.18
C GLU A 90 13.49 22.77 1.97
N GLU A 91 13.99 22.96 0.73
CA GLU A 91 13.18 22.80 -0.48
C GLU A 91 12.74 21.34 -0.65
N GLU A 92 13.64 20.40 -0.44
CA GLU A 92 13.37 18.97 -0.53
C GLU A 92 12.38 18.51 0.56
N ILE A 93 12.51 19.04 1.77
CA ILE A 93 11.57 18.77 2.88
C ILE A 93 10.16 19.24 2.52
N GLU A 94 10.02 20.45 1.98
CA GLU A 94 8.70 20.93 1.54
C GLU A 94 8.14 20.11 0.37
N GLY A 95 9.00 19.67 -0.55
CA GLY A 95 8.62 18.79 -1.66
C GLY A 95 8.05 17.45 -1.18
N VAL A 96 8.74 16.75 -0.26
CA VAL A 96 8.25 15.47 0.28
C VAL A 96 7.02 15.65 1.18
N ARG A 97 6.91 16.78 1.92
CA ARG A 97 5.70 17.12 2.68
C ARG A 97 4.48 17.24 1.79
N LEU A 98 4.63 17.97 0.69
CA LEU A 98 3.52 18.15 -0.25
C LEU A 98 3.14 16.83 -0.92
N ALA A 99 4.09 16.05 -1.43
CA ALA A 99 3.84 14.75 -2.03
C ALA A 99 3.16 13.79 -1.03
N SER A 100 3.64 13.72 0.20
CA SER A 100 3.07 12.89 1.27
C SER A 100 1.65 13.33 1.66
N LYS A 101 1.38 14.64 1.69
CA LYS A 101 0.03 15.15 1.91
C LYS A 101 -0.93 14.71 0.80
N LEU A 102 -0.50 14.82 -0.46
CA LEU A 102 -1.32 14.45 -1.62
C LEU A 102 -1.54 12.94 -1.67
N ALA A 103 -0.52 12.13 -1.35
CA ALA A 103 -0.65 10.68 -1.21
C ALA A 103 -1.70 10.28 -0.17
N ARG A 104 -1.71 10.95 1.01
CA ARG A 104 -2.73 10.73 2.05
C ARG A 104 -4.13 11.05 1.54
N GLU A 105 -4.32 12.15 0.83
CA GLU A 105 -5.62 12.50 0.26
C GLU A 105 -6.10 11.46 -0.78
N VAL A 106 -5.19 10.91 -1.58
CA VAL A 106 -5.50 9.84 -2.55
C VAL A 106 -5.88 8.54 -1.83
N LEU A 107 -5.15 8.16 -0.78
CA LEU A 107 -5.48 6.97 0.02
C LEU A 107 -6.86 7.10 0.67
N ASP A 108 -7.19 8.27 1.22
CA ASP A 108 -8.49 8.51 1.87
C ASP A 108 -9.66 8.34 0.86
N VAL A 109 -9.48 8.70 -0.42
CA VAL A 109 -10.47 8.44 -1.49
C VAL A 109 -10.68 6.93 -1.69
N ALA A 110 -9.59 6.16 -1.80
CA ALA A 110 -9.67 4.72 -2.00
C ALA A 110 -10.33 3.99 -0.81
N LEU A 111 -9.91 4.33 0.42
CA LEU A 111 -10.44 3.72 1.64
C LEU A 111 -11.91 4.08 1.88
N GLY A 112 -12.33 5.29 1.48
CA GLY A 112 -13.73 5.71 1.54
C GLY A 112 -14.65 4.89 0.62
N ALA A 113 -14.11 4.38 -0.50
CA ALA A 113 -14.83 3.56 -1.47
C ALA A 113 -14.72 2.04 -1.23
N ALA A 114 -13.83 1.62 -0.32
CA ALA A 114 -13.58 0.20 -0.06
C ALA A 114 -14.73 -0.45 0.71
N GLU A 115 -15.56 -1.24 0.01
CA GLU A 115 -16.72 -1.94 0.57
C GLU A 115 -16.97 -3.28 -0.14
N VAL A 116 -17.82 -4.11 0.45
CA VAL A 116 -18.20 -5.41 -0.12
C VAL A 116 -18.77 -5.25 -1.53
N GLY A 117 -18.21 -5.96 -2.48
CA GLY A 117 -18.64 -5.98 -3.89
C GLY A 117 -17.92 -5.00 -4.81
N VAL A 118 -17.18 -4.03 -4.27
CA VAL A 118 -16.26 -3.18 -5.05
C VAL A 118 -15.07 -4.03 -5.50
N THR A 119 -14.60 -3.88 -6.73
CA THR A 119 -13.39 -4.58 -7.21
C THR A 119 -12.13 -3.80 -6.83
N THR A 120 -11.01 -4.50 -6.66
CA THR A 120 -9.74 -3.83 -6.43
C THR A 120 -9.30 -3.00 -7.64
N ASP A 121 -9.72 -3.37 -8.86
CA ASP A 121 -9.54 -2.56 -10.08
C ASP A 121 -10.32 -1.23 -10.05
N GLU A 122 -11.51 -1.22 -9.44
CA GLU A 122 -12.27 0.02 -9.24
C GLU A 122 -11.57 0.95 -8.24
N LEU A 123 -10.97 0.39 -7.17
CA LEU A 123 -10.14 1.19 -6.26
C LEU A 123 -8.92 1.77 -6.97
N ASP A 124 -8.25 0.99 -7.84
CA ASP A 124 -7.16 1.48 -8.69
C ASP A 124 -7.61 2.62 -9.62
N ARG A 125 -8.82 2.53 -10.18
CA ARG A 125 -9.38 3.62 -11.00
C ARG A 125 -9.54 4.90 -10.20
N LEU A 126 -10.11 4.80 -9.01
CA LEU A 126 -10.30 5.95 -8.11
C LEU A 126 -8.95 6.56 -7.68
N VAL A 127 -7.97 5.72 -7.34
CA VAL A 127 -6.61 6.16 -7.03
C VAL A 127 -5.97 6.90 -8.19
N HIS A 128 -6.07 6.33 -9.39
CA HIS A 128 -5.53 6.91 -10.60
C HIS A 128 -6.13 8.31 -10.87
N GLU A 129 -7.45 8.41 -10.86
CA GLU A 129 -8.17 9.67 -11.10
C GLU A 129 -7.86 10.69 -10.01
N ALA A 130 -7.89 10.29 -8.73
CA ALA A 130 -7.56 11.18 -7.62
C ALA A 130 -6.10 11.68 -7.65
N SER A 131 -5.16 10.86 -8.14
CA SER A 131 -3.77 11.26 -8.36
C SER A 131 -3.68 12.33 -9.45
N ILE A 132 -4.34 12.10 -10.59
CA ILE A 132 -4.35 13.04 -11.74
C ILE A 132 -4.99 14.38 -11.35
N GLU A 133 -6.11 14.37 -10.63
CA GLU A 133 -6.78 15.58 -10.12
C GLU A 133 -5.86 16.46 -9.23
N ARG A 134 -4.79 15.86 -8.69
CA ARG A 134 -3.79 16.52 -7.84
C ARG A 134 -2.46 16.77 -8.54
N ASP A 135 -2.43 16.71 -9.87
CA ASP A 135 -1.20 16.82 -10.67
C ASP A 135 -0.10 15.84 -10.21
N CYS A 136 -0.49 14.63 -9.83
CA CYS A 136 0.41 13.58 -9.38
C CYS A 136 0.48 12.44 -10.39
N TYR A 137 1.67 11.88 -10.57
CA TYR A 137 1.86 10.59 -11.20
C TYR A 137 1.76 9.48 -10.14
N PRO A 138 0.92 8.43 -10.31
CA PRO A 138 0.89 7.31 -9.39
C PRO A 138 2.18 6.50 -9.53
N SER A 139 3.04 6.55 -8.51
CA SER A 139 4.42 6.05 -8.59
C SER A 139 4.54 4.56 -8.93
N PRO A 140 3.64 3.64 -8.49
CA PRO A 140 3.74 2.23 -8.89
C PRO A 140 3.57 2.00 -10.38
N LEU A 141 2.84 2.87 -11.10
CA LEU A 141 2.51 2.67 -12.51
C LEU A 141 3.77 2.62 -13.38
N ASN A 142 3.99 1.52 -14.05
CA ASN A 142 5.18 1.18 -14.84
C ASN A 142 6.50 1.01 -14.06
N TYR A 143 6.51 1.14 -12.72
CA TYR A 143 7.71 0.82 -11.94
C TYR A 143 8.04 -0.67 -12.09
N TYR A 144 9.18 -1.01 -12.72
CA TYR A 144 9.53 -2.38 -13.19
C TYR A 144 8.35 -3.11 -13.84
N LYS A 145 7.58 -2.40 -14.68
CA LYS A 145 6.38 -2.90 -15.38
C LYS A 145 5.18 -3.20 -14.48
N PHE A 146 5.13 -2.70 -13.26
CA PHE A 146 3.91 -2.82 -12.45
C PHE A 146 2.73 -2.18 -13.21
N PRO A 147 1.59 -2.88 -13.39
CA PRO A 147 0.60 -2.47 -14.40
C PRO A 147 -0.47 -1.51 -13.89
N LYS A 148 -0.46 -1.15 -12.60
CA LYS A 148 -1.52 -0.44 -11.90
C LYS A 148 -1.01 0.80 -11.15
N SER A 149 -1.93 1.63 -10.65
CA SER A 149 -1.63 2.90 -10.01
C SER A 149 -1.44 2.81 -8.50
N CYS A 150 -1.83 1.67 -7.90
CA CYS A 150 -1.62 1.36 -6.49
C CYS A 150 -1.44 -0.13 -6.30
N CYS A 151 -1.08 -0.56 -5.08
CA CYS A 151 -1.17 -1.96 -4.71
C CYS A 151 -2.43 -2.19 -3.86
N THR A 152 -3.07 -3.37 -4.03
CA THR A 152 -4.20 -3.82 -3.22
C THR A 152 -3.94 -5.24 -2.74
N SER A 153 -3.65 -5.39 -1.45
CA SER A 153 -3.25 -6.66 -0.87
C SER A 153 -4.35 -7.20 0.02
N VAL A 154 -4.94 -8.33 -0.38
CA VAL A 154 -6.10 -8.95 0.28
C VAL A 154 -5.66 -10.18 1.05
N ASN A 155 -6.10 -10.32 2.30
CA ASN A 155 -5.94 -11.50 3.16
C ASN A 155 -4.49 -12.02 3.24
N GLU A 156 -4.17 -13.14 2.55
CA GLU A 156 -2.84 -13.76 2.53
C GLU A 156 -1.81 -13.00 1.68
N VAL A 157 -2.23 -11.99 0.91
CA VAL A 157 -1.28 -11.11 0.20
C VAL A 157 -0.62 -10.18 1.20
N ILE A 158 0.70 -10.26 1.27
CA ILE A 158 1.53 -9.48 2.18
C ILE A 158 1.65 -8.03 1.68
N CYS A 159 2.07 -7.88 0.42
CA CYS A 159 2.24 -6.60 -0.26
C CYS A 159 2.28 -6.79 -1.78
N HIS A 160 2.31 -5.67 -2.52
CA HIS A 160 2.41 -5.61 -3.98
C HIS A 160 1.29 -6.35 -4.73
N GLY A 161 0.13 -6.58 -4.11
CA GLY A 161 -1.02 -7.15 -4.79
C GLY A 161 -1.45 -6.27 -5.96
N ILE A 162 -1.61 -6.88 -7.16
CA ILE A 162 -2.03 -6.17 -8.36
C ILE A 162 -3.55 -6.01 -8.35
N PRO A 163 -4.09 -4.78 -8.39
CA PRO A 163 -5.52 -4.55 -8.53
C PRO A 163 -6.11 -5.28 -9.73
N ASP A 164 -7.18 -6.05 -9.49
CA ASP A 164 -7.85 -6.88 -10.49
C ASP A 164 -9.39 -6.82 -10.37
N MET A 165 -10.09 -7.60 -11.19
CA MET A 165 -11.56 -7.64 -11.23
C MET A 165 -12.20 -8.45 -10.09
N ARG A 166 -11.43 -8.91 -9.09
CA ARG A 166 -12.00 -9.59 -7.91
C ARG A 166 -12.83 -8.61 -7.08
N PRO A 167 -14.13 -8.89 -6.87
CA PRO A 167 -14.90 -8.11 -5.91
C PRO A 167 -14.47 -8.44 -4.48
N LEU A 168 -14.34 -7.41 -3.65
CA LEU A 168 -14.12 -7.56 -2.22
C LEU A 168 -15.28 -8.31 -1.58
N GLN A 169 -14.96 -9.19 -0.64
CA GLN A 169 -15.91 -10.07 0.04
C GLN A 169 -16.07 -9.69 1.50
N ASP A 170 -17.23 -10.00 2.06
CA ASP A 170 -17.48 -9.85 3.50
C ASP A 170 -16.46 -10.69 4.29
N GLY A 171 -15.75 -10.06 5.20
CA GLY A 171 -14.68 -10.66 5.98
C GLY A 171 -13.26 -10.50 5.42
N ASP A 172 -13.07 -9.89 4.23
CA ASP A 172 -11.72 -9.60 3.72
C ASP A 172 -11.00 -8.57 4.58
N LEU A 173 -9.70 -8.76 4.75
CA LEU A 173 -8.74 -7.70 5.10
C LEU A 173 -8.21 -7.12 3.80
N LEU A 174 -8.23 -5.80 3.65
CA LEU A 174 -7.69 -5.12 2.48
C LEU A 174 -6.64 -4.10 2.92
N ASN A 175 -5.42 -4.25 2.43
CA ASN A 175 -4.43 -3.17 2.44
C ASN A 175 -4.48 -2.43 1.10
N VAL A 176 -4.50 -1.11 1.15
CA VAL A 176 -4.32 -0.23 -0.01
C VAL A 176 -3.06 0.57 0.19
N ASP A 177 -2.16 0.49 -0.78
CA ASP A 177 -0.84 1.08 -0.74
C ASP A 177 -0.69 2.08 -1.88
N ILE A 178 -0.40 3.32 -1.50
CA ILE A 178 -0.41 4.50 -2.38
C ILE A 178 0.94 5.19 -2.32
N THR A 179 1.56 5.33 -3.49
CA THR A 179 2.67 6.25 -3.66
C THR A 179 2.34 7.22 -4.79
N VAL A 180 2.51 8.50 -4.55
CA VAL A 180 2.40 9.50 -5.62
C VAL A 180 3.73 10.22 -5.84
N TYR A 181 3.97 10.60 -7.10
CA TYR A 181 5.07 11.48 -7.50
C TYR A 181 4.52 12.84 -7.88
N HIS A 182 4.97 13.87 -7.17
CA HIS A 182 4.56 15.24 -7.41
C HIS A 182 5.77 16.15 -7.45
N ARG A 183 5.96 16.84 -8.61
CA ARG A 183 7.01 17.84 -8.82
C ARG A 183 8.42 17.41 -8.39
N GLY A 184 8.77 16.16 -8.65
CA GLY A 184 10.10 15.63 -8.37
C GLY A 184 10.24 14.89 -7.04
N PHE A 185 9.15 14.67 -6.28
CA PHE A 185 9.18 14.01 -4.98
C PHE A 185 8.12 12.93 -4.87
N HIS A 186 8.45 11.86 -4.16
CA HIS A 186 7.52 10.79 -3.82
C HIS A 186 6.98 10.94 -2.40
N GLY A 187 5.77 10.47 -2.16
CA GLY A 187 5.18 10.29 -0.84
C GLY A 187 4.43 8.97 -0.79
N ASP A 188 4.69 8.15 0.22
CA ASP A 188 4.32 6.75 0.32
C ASP A 188 3.61 6.43 1.62
N LEU A 189 2.54 5.64 1.55
CA LEU A 189 1.80 5.19 2.71
C LEU A 189 0.81 4.09 2.38
N ASN A 190 0.49 3.25 3.37
CA ASN A 190 -0.60 2.29 3.25
C ASN A 190 -1.41 2.13 4.54
N GLU A 191 -2.62 1.62 4.41
CA GLU A 191 -3.47 1.20 5.52
C GLU A 191 -4.22 -0.08 5.22
N THR A 192 -4.39 -0.91 6.24
CA THR A 192 -5.29 -2.08 6.20
C THR A 192 -6.64 -1.71 6.79
N VAL A 193 -7.72 -2.07 6.08
CA VAL A 193 -9.11 -1.88 6.50
C VAL A 193 -9.91 -3.18 6.50
N PHE A 194 -11.01 -3.17 7.22
CA PHE A 194 -11.98 -4.25 7.25
C PHE A 194 -13.00 -4.10 6.13
N ILE A 195 -13.28 -5.19 5.43
CA ILE A 195 -14.36 -5.25 4.43
C ILE A 195 -15.52 -6.05 5.05
N GLY A 196 -16.58 -5.34 5.45
CA GLY A 196 -17.71 -5.94 6.13
C GLY A 196 -17.37 -6.54 7.50
N ASN A 197 -17.83 -7.77 7.77
CA ASN A 197 -17.73 -8.42 9.08
C ASN A 197 -16.48 -9.28 9.18
N VAL A 198 -15.37 -8.68 9.60
CA VAL A 198 -14.11 -9.39 9.86
C VAL A 198 -14.17 -10.07 11.23
N ASP A 199 -13.68 -11.30 11.33
CA ASP A 199 -13.60 -12.05 12.57
C ASP A 199 -12.61 -11.44 13.60
N GLU A 200 -12.70 -11.90 14.84
CA GLU A 200 -11.88 -11.38 15.95
C GLU A 200 -10.37 -11.57 15.71
N SER A 201 -9.95 -12.68 15.10
CA SER A 201 -8.54 -12.92 14.77
C SER A 201 -8.00 -11.92 13.76
N GLY A 202 -8.76 -11.62 12.70
CA GLY A 202 -8.39 -10.61 11.71
C GLY A 202 -8.37 -9.19 12.30
N ARG A 203 -9.36 -8.85 13.13
CA ARG A 203 -9.37 -7.57 13.85
C ARG A 203 -8.16 -7.41 14.74
N LYS A 204 -7.79 -8.46 15.49
CA LYS A 204 -6.60 -8.48 16.35
C LYS A 204 -5.32 -8.33 15.53
N LEU A 205 -5.19 -9.01 14.38
CA LEU A 205 -4.04 -8.88 13.50
C LEU A 205 -3.86 -7.42 13.05
N VAL A 206 -4.91 -6.78 12.55
CA VAL A 206 -4.86 -5.39 12.08
C VAL A 206 -4.52 -4.42 13.22
N GLN A 207 -5.16 -4.58 14.39
CA GLN A 207 -4.86 -3.78 15.57
C GLN A 207 -3.39 -3.87 15.98
N VAL A 208 -2.85 -5.09 16.11
CA VAL A 208 -1.45 -5.31 16.51
C VAL A 208 -0.47 -4.78 15.46
N THR A 209 -0.80 -4.90 14.17
CA THR A 209 0.02 -4.34 13.10
C THR A 209 0.10 -2.82 13.19
N TYR A 210 -1.02 -2.15 13.43
CA TYR A 210 -1.06 -0.71 13.66
C TYR A 210 -0.26 -0.30 14.89
N GLU A 211 -0.36 -1.06 15.99
CA GLU A 211 0.42 -0.83 17.22
C GLU A 211 1.93 -1.03 16.98
N CYS A 212 2.33 -2.00 16.14
CA CYS A 212 3.72 -2.20 15.74
C CYS A 212 4.27 -0.94 15.06
N LEU A 213 3.54 -0.37 14.10
CA LEU A 213 3.91 0.88 13.44
C LEU A 213 3.99 2.04 14.43
N SER A 214 2.96 2.23 15.26
CA SER A 214 2.88 3.34 16.21
C SER A 214 4.05 3.34 17.19
N LYS A 215 4.35 2.18 17.78
CA LYS A 215 5.50 2.02 18.72
C LYS A 215 6.85 2.26 18.05
N ALA A 216 6.99 1.88 16.78
CA ALA A 216 8.19 2.14 16.02
C ALA A 216 8.36 3.64 15.75
N ILE A 217 7.30 4.34 15.36
CA ILE A 217 7.30 5.79 15.12
C ILE A 217 7.62 6.58 16.40
N GLU A 218 7.03 6.20 17.55
CA GLU A 218 7.28 6.83 18.85
C GLU A 218 8.76 6.79 19.26
N ALA A 219 9.51 5.80 18.78
CA ALA A 219 10.93 5.65 19.10
C ALA A 219 11.85 6.43 18.16
N VAL A 220 11.36 6.94 17.03
CA VAL A 220 12.17 7.64 16.02
C VAL A 220 12.69 8.96 16.57
N GLN A 221 14.02 9.09 16.63
CA GLN A 221 14.69 10.31 17.03
C GLN A 221 16.14 10.35 16.51
N PRO A 222 16.77 11.51 16.45
CA PRO A 222 18.18 11.61 16.09
C PRO A 222 19.06 10.74 16.99
N GLY A 223 20.06 10.07 16.42
CA GLY A 223 20.97 9.16 17.14
C GLY A 223 20.48 7.72 17.22
N MET A 224 19.22 7.41 16.95
CA MET A 224 18.72 6.04 16.90
C MET A 224 19.28 5.31 15.68
N ARG A 225 19.59 4.03 15.82
CA ARG A 225 20.02 3.17 14.70
C ARG A 225 18.80 2.61 13.99
N TYR A 226 18.78 2.60 12.65
CA TYR A 226 17.66 2.05 11.87
C TYR A 226 17.33 0.60 12.22
N ARG A 227 18.33 -0.23 12.53
CA ARG A 227 18.12 -1.63 12.94
C ARG A 227 17.28 -1.83 14.21
N GLU A 228 17.16 -0.82 15.07
CA GLU A 228 16.39 -0.93 16.32
C GLU A 228 14.89 -0.92 16.08
N ILE A 229 14.42 -0.37 14.96
CA ILE A 229 13.01 -0.41 14.54
C ILE A 229 12.50 -1.86 14.52
N GLY A 230 13.25 -2.78 13.92
CA GLY A 230 12.86 -4.19 13.85
C GLY A 230 12.80 -4.87 15.22
N ASN A 231 13.64 -4.47 16.18
CA ASN A 231 13.58 -5.01 17.55
C ASN A 231 12.26 -4.63 18.24
N ILE A 232 11.81 -3.37 18.08
CA ILE A 232 10.56 -2.86 18.65
C ILE A 232 9.36 -3.60 18.05
N ILE A 233 9.28 -3.62 16.72
CA ILE A 233 8.18 -4.24 15.96
C ILE A 233 8.06 -5.74 16.29
N GLN A 234 9.17 -6.49 16.16
CA GLN A 234 9.11 -7.94 16.36
C GLN A 234 8.77 -8.30 17.81
N LYS A 235 9.27 -7.56 18.80
CA LYS A 235 8.93 -7.79 20.21
C LYS A 235 7.43 -7.67 20.43
N HIS A 236 6.80 -6.64 19.87
CA HIS A 236 5.36 -6.41 20.01
C HIS A 236 4.55 -7.47 19.26
N ALA A 237 4.83 -7.72 17.99
CA ALA A 237 4.13 -8.72 17.18
C ALA A 237 4.18 -10.13 17.84
N GLN A 238 5.36 -10.57 18.27
CA GLN A 238 5.54 -11.87 18.90
C GLN A 238 4.84 -12.01 20.25
N SER A 239 4.73 -10.92 21.03
CA SER A 239 3.97 -10.96 22.30
C SER A 239 2.48 -11.24 22.09
N HIS A 240 1.97 -11.05 20.86
CA HIS A 240 0.59 -11.34 20.46
C HIS A 240 0.46 -12.63 19.62
N GLY A 241 1.57 -13.36 19.40
CA GLY A 241 1.59 -14.62 18.67
C GLY A 241 1.70 -14.46 17.15
N PHE A 242 2.07 -13.27 16.65
CA PHE A 242 2.21 -12.98 15.22
C PHE A 242 3.67 -12.99 14.77
N SER A 243 3.87 -13.16 13.46
CA SER A 243 5.19 -13.16 12.80
C SER A 243 5.43 -11.87 12.02
N VAL A 244 6.70 -11.49 11.87
CA VAL A 244 7.12 -10.31 11.08
C VAL A 244 7.78 -10.78 9.81
N VAL A 245 7.25 -10.36 8.66
CA VAL A 245 7.82 -10.63 7.32
C VAL A 245 9.22 -10.02 7.21
N ARG A 246 10.13 -10.72 6.51
CA ARG A 246 11.55 -10.34 6.46
C ARG A 246 12.05 -9.96 5.07
N SER A 247 11.33 -10.32 4.04
CA SER A 247 11.76 -10.14 2.64
C SER A 247 11.57 -8.71 2.14
N TYR A 248 10.71 -7.95 2.81
CA TYR A 248 10.39 -6.56 2.50
C TYR A 248 10.74 -5.66 3.68
N CYS A 249 11.12 -4.43 3.41
CA CYS A 249 11.54 -3.47 4.41
C CYS A 249 11.17 -2.04 4.00
N GLY A 250 11.07 -1.16 4.96
CA GLY A 250 10.98 0.26 4.73
C GLY A 250 12.25 0.82 4.08
N HIS A 251 12.15 1.97 3.50
CA HIS A 251 13.20 2.56 2.65
C HIS A 251 13.27 4.08 2.78
N GLY A 252 14.39 4.64 2.40
CA GLY A 252 14.50 6.07 2.18
C GLY A 252 13.62 6.50 1.00
N ILE A 253 13.01 7.67 1.11
CA ILE A 253 12.12 8.24 0.09
C ILE A 253 12.30 9.74 -0.02
N HIS A 254 12.42 10.24 -1.25
CA HIS A 254 12.50 11.67 -1.55
C HIS A 254 12.28 11.90 -3.06
N ARG A 255 13.32 12.29 -3.83
CA ARG A 255 13.29 12.33 -5.30
C ARG A 255 13.38 10.94 -5.93
N LEU A 256 13.83 9.96 -5.16
CA LEU A 256 13.84 8.54 -5.50
C LEU A 256 12.73 7.85 -4.72
N PHE A 257 12.07 6.90 -5.35
CA PHE A 257 11.01 6.09 -4.73
C PHE A 257 11.60 5.19 -3.65
N HIS A 258 12.63 4.40 -4.00
CA HIS A 258 13.32 3.52 -3.07
C HIS A 258 14.82 3.83 -3.03
N THR A 259 15.32 4.17 -1.85
CA THR A 259 16.73 4.49 -1.64
C THR A 259 17.17 4.15 -0.20
N ALA A 260 18.42 4.45 0.14
CA ALA A 260 18.89 4.33 1.52
C ALA A 260 18.16 5.36 2.46
N PRO A 261 17.85 4.96 3.71
CA PRO A 261 18.22 3.72 4.40
C PRO A 261 17.30 2.55 4.10
N SER A 262 17.77 1.31 4.34
CA SER A 262 16.89 0.15 4.48
C SER A 262 16.44 0.03 5.93
N VAL A 263 15.12 -0.20 6.15
CA VAL A 263 14.48 -0.25 7.48
C VAL A 263 13.80 -1.62 7.69
N PRO A 264 14.55 -2.68 8.02
CA PRO A 264 13.95 -3.98 8.27
C PRO A 264 13.09 -3.97 9.54
N HIS A 265 11.94 -4.67 9.47
CA HIS A 265 10.95 -4.70 10.55
C HIS A 265 11.14 -5.87 11.53
N TYR A 266 12.14 -6.75 11.31
CA TYR A 266 12.44 -7.90 12.16
C TYR A 266 13.69 -7.66 13.01
N ALA A 267 13.75 -8.33 14.15
CA ALA A 267 14.85 -8.20 15.12
C ALA A 267 16.16 -8.83 14.64
N LYS A 268 17.27 -8.38 15.20
CA LYS A 268 18.65 -8.87 14.91
C LYS A 268 19.03 -8.69 13.43
N ASN A 269 18.41 -7.74 12.73
CA ASN A 269 18.81 -7.37 11.38
C ASN A 269 20.17 -6.62 11.39
N LYS A 270 20.73 -6.48 10.19
CA LYS A 270 22.06 -5.87 10.01
C LYS A 270 22.00 -4.48 9.34
N ALA A 271 20.83 -3.82 9.36
CA ALA A 271 20.69 -2.49 8.78
C ALA A 271 21.72 -1.52 9.36
N ILE A 272 22.32 -0.75 8.48
CA ILE A 272 23.33 0.26 8.82
C ILE A 272 22.68 1.64 8.88
N GLY A 273 23.38 2.58 9.49
CA GLY A 273 22.97 3.97 9.58
C GLY A 273 22.38 4.37 10.92
N VAL A 274 22.49 5.65 11.19
CA VAL A 274 21.99 6.34 12.38
C VAL A 274 21.10 7.48 11.91
N MET A 275 19.95 7.65 12.52
CA MET A 275 19.00 8.71 12.21
C MET A 275 19.59 10.08 12.48
N LYS A 276 19.40 11.01 11.56
CA LYS A 276 19.79 12.42 11.67
C LYS A 276 18.60 13.29 11.24
N ALA A 277 18.47 14.46 11.80
CA ALA A 277 17.52 15.45 11.31
C ALA A 277 17.68 15.65 9.80
N GLY A 278 16.55 15.70 9.08
CA GLY A 278 16.50 15.77 7.62
C GLY A 278 16.53 14.43 6.89
N HIS A 279 16.66 13.27 7.58
CA HIS A 279 16.42 11.96 6.95
C HIS A 279 14.94 11.72 6.74
N CYS A 280 14.57 11.26 5.53
CA CYS A 280 13.20 10.88 5.17
C CYS A 280 13.15 9.40 4.77
N PHE A 281 12.20 8.64 5.34
CA PHE A 281 12.09 7.19 5.14
C PHE A 281 10.71 6.66 5.52
N THR A 282 10.40 5.42 5.10
CA THR A 282 9.17 4.72 5.48
C THR A 282 9.40 3.75 6.64
N ILE A 283 8.35 3.52 7.43
CA ILE A 283 8.20 2.35 8.30
C ILE A 283 6.89 1.69 7.91
N GLU A 284 6.94 0.41 7.55
CA GLU A 284 5.85 -0.32 6.89
C GLU A 284 5.75 -1.80 7.34
N PRO A 285 5.61 -2.10 8.64
CA PRO A 285 5.63 -3.48 9.12
C PRO A 285 4.53 -4.34 8.51
N MET A 286 4.93 -5.49 7.95
CA MET A 286 4.06 -6.54 7.47
C MET A 286 4.01 -7.66 8.50
N ILE A 287 2.83 -7.86 9.09
CA ILE A 287 2.60 -8.78 10.21
C ILE A 287 1.66 -9.89 9.75
N SER A 288 2.01 -11.15 10.04
CA SER A 288 1.27 -12.33 9.58
C SER A 288 0.76 -13.18 10.75
N GLU A 289 -0.42 -13.79 10.59
CA GLU A 289 -1.01 -14.73 11.55
C GLU A 289 -0.21 -16.04 11.69
N GLY A 290 0.57 -16.38 10.67
CA GLY A 290 1.32 -17.62 10.61
C GLY A 290 2.81 -17.44 10.45
N THR A 291 3.37 -18.04 9.40
CA THR A 291 4.80 -17.93 9.10
C THR A 291 5.19 -16.52 8.64
N TRP A 292 6.46 -16.18 8.81
CA TRP A 292 7.04 -14.95 8.25
C TRP A 292 7.56 -15.13 6.81
N HIS A 293 7.56 -16.37 6.30
CA HIS A 293 8.02 -16.67 4.94
C HIS A 293 6.97 -16.26 3.92
N ASP A 294 7.45 -15.75 2.79
CA ASP A 294 6.66 -15.35 1.65
C ASP A 294 6.96 -16.20 0.41
N GLU A 295 6.03 -16.21 -0.50
CA GLU A 295 6.15 -16.70 -1.87
C GLU A 295 5.64 -15.62 -2.83
N VAL A 296 6.18 -15.57 -4.05
CA VAL A 296 5.75 -14.61 -5.07
C VAL A 296 4.97 -15.33 -6.15
N TRP A 297 3.83 -14.76 -6.54
CA TRP A 297 3.05 -15.28 -7.66
C TRP A 297 3.82 -15.15 -8.99
N PRO A 298 3.43 -15.93 -10.04
CA PRO A 298 4.09 -15.86 -11.34
C PRO A 298 3.94 -14.52 -12.08
N ASP A 299 3.18 -13.56 -11.53
CA ASP A 299 3.16 -12.17 -11.99
C ASP A 299 4.43 -11.38 -11.60
N ASN A 300 5.31 -11.96 -10.79
CA ASN A 300 6.55 -11.40 -10.25
C ASN A 300 6.35 -10.22 -9.27
N TRP A 301 5.11 -9.97 -8.80
CA TRP A 301 4.79 -8.89 -7.89
C TRP A 301 4.07 -9.34 -6.63
N THR A 302 2.95 -10.06 -6.78
CA THR A 302 2.07 -10.41 -5.67
C THR A 302 2.80 -11.32 -4.69
N ALA A 303 3.18 -10.77 -3.53
CA ALA A 303 3.80 -11.51 -2.44
C ALA A 303 2.73 -12.06 -1.49
N VAL A 304 2.76 -13.35 -1.21
CA VAL A 304 1.79 -14.03 -0.34
C VAL A 304 2.49 -14.74 0.80
N THR A 305 1.76 -14.99 1.90
CA THR A 305 2.28 -15.85 2.98
C THR A 305 2.44 -17.28 2.51
N ALA A 306 3.56 -17.93 2.84
CA ALA A 306 3.84 -19.31 2.42
C ALA A 306 2.87 -20.34 3.01
N ASP A 307 2.14 -20.01 4.08
CA ASP A 307 1.14 -20.87 4.72
C ASP A 307 -0.32 -20.45 4.42
N GLY A 308 -0.54 -19.47 3.58
CA GLY A 308 -1.86 -18.97 3.16
C GLY A 308 -2.67 -18.30 4.27
N LYS A 309 -2.05 -17.94 5.41
CA LYS A 309 -2.68 -17.19 6.48
C LYS A 309 -2.63 -15.71 6.21
N ARG A 310 -3.53 -14.94 6.85
CA ARG A 310 -3.66 -13.51 6.62
C ARG A 310 -2.42 -12.72 7.05
N SER A 311 -2.19 -11.62 6.34
CA SER A 311 -1.20 -10.57 6.66
C SER A 311 -1.89 -9.21 6.71
N ALA A 312 -1.30 -8.28 7.46
CA ALA A 312 -1.72 -6.88 7.50
C ALA A 312 -0.49 -5.98 7.48
N GLN A 313 -0.65 -4.76 6.96
CA GLN A 313 0.41 -3.76 6.86
C GLN A 313 -0.15 -2.38 7.18
N PHE A 314 0.66 -1.53 7.76
CA PHE A 314 0.46 -0.09 7.86
C PHE A 314 1.78 0.61 7.58
N GLU A 315 1.70 1.75 6.93
CA GLU A 315 2.89 2.51 6.55
C GLU A 315 2.71 4.01 6.76
N GLN A 316 3.82 4.65 7.12
CA GLN A 316 3.94 6.10 7.13
C GLN A 316 5.29 6.54 6.58
N THR A 317 5.31 7.62 5.82
CA THR A 317 6.53 8.38 5.49
C THR A 317 6.85 9.34 6.63
N LEU A 318 8.09 9.30 7.10
CA LEU A 318 8.59 10.03 8.26
C LEU A 318 9.76 10.92 7.89
N LEU A 319 9.78 12.11 8.48
CA LEU A 319 10.94 13.02 8.47
C LEU A 319 11.52 13.10 9.88
N VAL A 320 12.80 12.78 10.05
CA VAL A 320 13.48 12.97 11.34
C VAL A 320 13.67 14.47 11.59
N THR A 321 13.25 14.92 12.77
CA THR A 321 13.44 16.30 13.25
C THR A 321 14.60 16.37 14.26
N ASP A 322 14.86 17.53 14.82
CA ASP A 322 15.92 17.70 15.84
C ASP A 322 15.62 16.94 17.14
N THR A 323 14.36 16.62 17.44
CA THR A 323 13.93 16.03 18.72
C THR A 323 13.14 14.75 18.60
N GLY A 324 12.74 14.33 17.38
CA GLY A 324 11.88 13.17 17.13
C GLY A 324 11.64 12.98 15.65
N CYS A 325 10.36 12.81 15.24
CA CYS A 325 9.99 12.77 13.83
C CYS A 325 8.66 13.47 13.56
N GLU A 326 8.50 13.92 12.32
CA GLU A 326 7.24 14.35 11.74
C GLU A 326 6.66 13.22 10.88
N ILE A 327 5.40 12.89 11.06
CA ILE A 327 4.66 11.97 10.19
C ILE A 327 4.14 12.77 9.01
N LEU A 328 4.78 12.68 7.85
CA LEU A 328 4.43 13.46 6.67
C LEU A 328 3.08 13.03 6.07
N THR A 329 2.78 11.75 6.15
CA THR A 329 1.57 11.10 5.64
C THR A 329 0.47 10.96 6.71
N ARG A 330 0.51 11.78 7.77
CA ARG A 330 -0.44 11.73 8.89
C ARG A 330 -1.89 11.84 8.43
N ARG A 331 -2.78 11.15 9.14
CA ARG A 331 -4.23 11.22 8.93
C ARG A 331 -4.76 12.62 9.24
N ARG A 332 -5.64 13.10 8.39
CA ARG A 332 -6.26 14.45 8.48
C ARG A 332 -7.75 14.37 8.73
N THR A 333 -8.33 13.19 8.58
CA THR A 333 -9.73 12.86 8.82
C THR A 333 -9.85 11.98 10.07
N HIS A 334 -11.07 11.76 10.55
CA HIS A 334 -11.36 10.83 11.66
C HIS A 334 -10.53 11.10 12.92
N ASP A 335 -10.31 12.36 13.27
CA ASP A 335 -9.52 12.78 14.44
C ASP A 335 -8.12 12.13 14.51
N GLY A 336 -7.54 11.82 13.33
CA GLY A 336 -6.24 11.15 13.20
C GLY A 336 -6.26 9.64 13.43
N GLN A 337 -7.43 9.05 13.68
CA GLN A 337 -7.57 7.61 13.85
C GLN A 337 -7.48 6.86 12.52
N PRO A 338 -6.94 5.63 12.49
CA PRO A 338 -6.90 4.83 11.27
C PRO A 338 -8.31 4.40 10.84
N TRP A 339 -8.47 4.19 9.53
CA TRP A 339 -9.76 3.88 8.93
C TRP A 339 -10.45 2.65 9.54
N PHE A 340 -9.71 1.61 9.93
CA PHE A 340 -10.29 0.39 10.50
C PHE A 340 -10.99 0.60 11.86
N MET A 341 -10.69 1.68 12.56
CA MET A 341 -11.37 2.05 13.82
C MET A 341 -12.69 2.79 13.60
N ASN A 342 -12.94 3.25 12.35
CA ASN A 342 -14.11 4.06 11.98
C ASN A 342 -15.07 3.31 11.03
N LYS A 343 -14.76 2.06 10.69
CA LYS A 343 -15.59 1.18 9.83
C LYS A 343 -16.25 0.06 10.63
#